data_c13f2893f22b9aff12cd2270ac6c99dd
#
_entry.id   c13f2893f22b9aff12cd2270ac6c99dd
#
_cell.length_a   1.000
_cell.length_b   1.000
_cell.length_c   1.000
_cell.angle_alpha   90.00
_cell.angle_beta   90.00
_cell.angle_gamma   90.00
#
_symmetry.space_group_name_H-M   'P 1'
#
loop_
_entity.id
_entity.type
_entity.pdbx_description
1 polymer ?
#
loop_
_entity_poly.entity_id
_entity_poly.type
_entity_poly.pdbx_seq_one_letter_code
_entity_poly.pdbx_strand_id
1 'polypeptide(L)'
;MDKLGEFFVGRTVPADPRATALIQDLGLQASATASRDLPGWKVPERVVVALANAEQIAALQAVVPEVKLVAAASGDALNAQLADAQVYIGPCNPAALEAAISLHWMQAMSVGVGRCVVVPGLAERQLVLTNMQRTSGLPIAEHAIAMVMALARGLPQYARHQVGGKWQSDESDLAGMREISGRTLLVVGLGGIGTEVARRAHGLGMRVIATRNSSREGPAFVSKVGL
;
A
#
# COMPACT_ATOMS: atom_id res chain seq x y z
N MET A 1 24.24 -22.94 17.88
CA MET A 1 23.72 -21.58 18.21
C MET A 1 24.11 -20.69 17.05
N ASP A 2 23.13 -20.19 16.38
CA ASP A 2 23.26 -19.51 15.09
C ASP A 2 23.73 -18.08 15.31
N LYS A 3 24.95 -17.76 14.90
CA LYS A 3 25.55 -16.42 15.06
C LYS A 3 24.75 -15.31 14.36
N LEU A 4 23.91 -15.66 13.38
CA LEU A 4 23.00 -14.73 12.69
C LEU A 4 21.80 -14.38 13.56
N GLY A 5 21.27 -15.29 14.37
CA GLY A 5 20.18 -15.01 15.29
C GLY A 5 20.54 -13.99 16.36
N GLU A 6 21.78 -14.03 16.88
CA GLU A 6 22.28 -13.06 17.87
C GLU A 6 22.49 -11.66 17.25
N PHE A 7 22.80 -11.58 15.96
CA PHE A 7 23.05 -10.32 15.26
C PHE A 7 21.81 -9.44 15.12
N PHE A 8 20.64 -10.03 14.95
CA PHE A 8 19.36 -9.28 14.85
C PHE A 8 18.70 -8.98 16.20
N VAL A 9 19.19 -9.59 17.29
CA VAL A 9 18.71 -9.29 18.63
C VAL A 9 19.40 -8.00 19.13
N GLY A 10 18.70 -6.90 19.07
CA GLY A 10 19.15 -5.64 19.68
C GLY A 10 19.69 -4.55 18.74
N ARG A 11 19.79 -4.77 17.43
CA ARG A 11 20.03 -3.66 16.49
C ARG A 11 18.76 -2.85 16.33
N THR A 12 18.67 -1.74 17.03
CA THR A 12 17.84 -0.62 16.61
C THR A 12 18.55 0.04 15.43
N VAL A 13 18.05 -0.17 14.21
CA VAL A 13 18.38 0.72 13.11
C VAL A 13 18.05 2.13 13.61
N PRO A 14 19.00 3.11 13.55
CA PRO A 14 18.68 4.47 13.97
C PRO A 14 17.41 4.89 13.25
N ALA A 15 16.39 5.26 13.99
CA ALA A 15 15.11 5.63 13.42
C ALA A 15 15.35 6.89 12.54
N ASP A 16 15.22 6.74 11.23
CA ASP A 16 15.18 7.90 10.34
C ASP A 16 13.98 8.75 10.81
N PRO A 17 14.17 10.02 11.19
CA PRO A 17 13.08 10.89 11.64
C PRO A 17 11.92 10.94 10.64
N ARG A 18 12.22 10.82 9.33
CA ARG A 18 11.21 10.77 8.26
C ARG A 18 10.39 9.47 8.31
N ALA A 19 11.04 8.34 8.59
CA ALA A 19 10.34 7.07 8.76
C ALA A 19 9.46 7.09 10.01
N THR A 20 9.94 7.66 11.12
CA THR A 20 9.16 7.81 12.35
C THR A 20 7.93 8.69 12.13
N ALA A 21 8.08 9.84 11.46
CA ALA A 21 6.96 10.71 11.10
C ALA A 21 5.95 9.98 10.21
N LEU A 22 6.42 9.27 9.18
CA LEU A 22 5.55 8.50 8.28
C LEU A 22 4.77 7.40 9.02
N ILE A 23 5.41 6.68 9.93
CA ILE A 23 4.76 5.65 10.76
C ILE A 23 3.63 6.26 11.59
N GLN A 24 3.88 7.43 12.18
CA GLN A 24 2.86 8.15 12.98
C GLN A 24 1.72 8.65 12.09
N ASP A 25 2.03 9.31 10.98
CA ASP A 25 1.04 9.85 10.04
C ASP A 25 0.13 8.77 9.45
N LEU A 26 0.68 7.60 9.16
CA LEU A 26 -0.06 6.45 8.64
C LEU A 26 -0.77 5.65 9.74
N GLY A 27 -0.56 5.98 11.01
CA GLY A 27 -1.11 5.24 12.15
C GLY A 27 -0.68 3.78 12.15
N LEU A 28 0.58 3.50 11.79
CA LEU A 28 1.15 2.16 11.80
C LEU A 28 1.52 1.78 13.24
N GLN A 29 1.42 0.51 13.52
CA GLN A 29 1.81 -0.07 14.81
C GLN A 29 2.73 -1.25 14.59
N ALA A 30 3.72 -1.40 15.47
CA ALA A 30 4.52 -2.62 15.49
C ALA A 30 3.63 -3.82 15.82
N SER A 31 3.87 -4.95 15.15
CA SER A 31 3.23 -6.20 15.53
C SER A 31 3.67 -6.63 16.92
N ALA A 32 2.75 -7.17 17.72
CA ALA A 32 3.07 -7.78 19.01
C ALA A 32 4.03 -8.98 18.85
N THR A 33 3.96 -9.67 17.70
CA THR A 33 4.87 -10.77 17.33
C THR A 33 5.85 -10.25 16.27
N ALA A 34 7.14 -10.32 16.57
CA ALA A 34 8.16 -9.98 15.59
C ALA A 34 8.10 -10.98 14.41
N SER A 35 8.37 -10.51 13.18
CA SER A 35 8.33 -11.38 11.99
C SER A 35 9.23 -12.60 12.11
N ARG A 36 10.37 -12.46 12.81
CA ARG A 36 11.31 -13.55 13.08
C ARG A 36 10.75 -14.66 13.99
N ASP A 37 9.70 -14.38 14.74
CA ASP A 37 9.04 -15.31 15.67
C ASP A 37 7.83 -16.00 15.03
N LEU A 38 7.55 -15.69 13.74
CA LEU A 38 6.45 -16.31 13.00
C LEU A 38 6.82 -17.75 12.60
N PRO A 39 5.84 -18.66 12.58
CA PRO A 39 6.05 -20.01 12.07
C PRO A 39 6.64 -20.01 10.65
N GLY A 40 7.66 -20.80 10.41
CA GLY A 40 8.32 -20.90 9.10
C GLY A 40 9.33 -19.79 8.80
N TRP A 41 9.54 -18.83 9.71
CA TRP A 41 10.61 -17.84 9.54
C TRP A 41 11.99 -18.50 9.55
N LYS A 42 12.82 -18.08 8.61
CA LYS A 42 14.23 -18.45 8.53
C LYS A 42 15.06 -17.20 8.30
N VAL A 43 16.26 -17.15 8.88
CA VAL A 43 17.20 -16.06 8.60
C VAL A 43 17.60 -16.12 7.12
N PRO A 44 17.38 -15.05 6.35
CA PRO A 44 17.71 -15.06 4.93
C PRO A 44 19.22 -14.90 4.72
N GLU A 45 19.78 -15.71 3.83
CA GLU A 45 21.15 -15.54 3.34
C GLU A 45 21.18 -14.74 2.04
N ARG A 46 20.10 -14.86 1.23
CA ARG A 46 19.96 -14.23 -0.08
C ARG A 46 18.61 -13.58 -0.25
N VAL A 47 18.64 -12.29 -0.54
CA VAL A 47 17.46 -11.45 -0.82
C VAL A 47 17.53 -10.91 -2.24
N VAL A 48 16.51 -11.15 -3.04
CA VAL A 48 16.37 -10.56 -4.37
C VAL A 48 15.45 -9.34 -4.29
N VAL A 49 15.95 -8.20 -4.78
CA VAL A 49 15.21 -6.94 -4.84
C VAL A 49 14.94 -6.59 -6.30
N ALA A 50 13.69 -6.69 -6.72
CA ALA A 50 13.31 -6.31 -8.07
C ALA A 50 13.23 -4.79 -8.22
N LEU A 51 13.54 -4.30 -9.43
CA LEU A 51 13.42 -2.88 -9.82
C LEU A 51 14.34 -1.93 -9.04
N ALA A 52 15.28 -2.45 -8.25
CA ALA A 52 16.27 -1.62 -7.57
C ALA A 52 17.48 -1.36 -8.49
N ASN A 53 18.01 -0.15 -8.44
CA ASN A 53 19.27 0.19 -9.09
C ASN A 53 20.47 -0.11 -8.17
N ALA A 54 21.70 0.01 -8.71
CA ALA A 54 22.91 -0.31 -7.98
C ALA A 54 23.11 0.55 -6.71
N GLU A 55 22.74 1.82 -6.75
CA GLU A 55 22.84 2.74 -5.62
C GLU A 55 21.88 2.33 -4.48
N GLN A 56 20.65 1.99 -4.81
CA GLN A 56 19.66 1.50 -3.84
C GLN A 56 20.11 0.17 -3.21
N ILE A 57 20.65 -0.75 -4.00
CA ILE A 57 21.20 -2.00 -3.47
C ILE A 57 22.39 -1.71 -2.54
N ALA A 58 23.30 -0.82 -2.92
CA ALA A 58 24.44 -0.45 -2.07
C ALA A 58 23.99 0.15 -0.74
N ALA A 59 22.98 1.04 -0.77
CA ALA A 59 22.41 1.63 0.44
C ALA A 59 21.77 0.57 1.35
N LEU A 60 21.01 -0.36 0.79
CA LEU A 60 20.42 -1.47 1.54
C LEU A 60 21.49 -2.42 2.09
N GLN A 61 22.51 -2.75 1.28
CA GLN A 61 23.61 -3.64 1.67
C GLN A 61 24.42 -3.07 2.84
N ALA A 62 24.56 -1.76 2.91
CA ALA A 62 25.22 -1.08 4.04
C ALA A 62 24.48 -1.26 5.37
N VAL A 63 23.14 -1.47 5.32
CA VAL A 63 22.30 -1.69 6.51
C VAL A 63 22.33 -3.16 6.95
N VAL A 64 22.46 -4.08 6.01
CA VAL A 64 22.44 -5.55 6.25
C VAL A 64 23.64 -6.24 5.58
N PRO A 65 24.87 -5.98 6.05
CA PRO A 65 26.09 -6.47 5.39
C PRO A 65 26.19 -8.00 5.36
N GLU A 66 25.49 -8.70 6.25
CA GLU A 66 25.54 -10.18 6.36
C GLU A 66 24.62 -10.88 5.36
N VAL A 67 23.66 -10.17 4.77
CA VAL A 67 22.70 -10.72 3.84
C VAL A 67 23.11 -10.36 2.41
N LYS A 68 23.19 -11.35 1.52
CA LYS A 68 23.48 -11.08 0.11
C LYS A 68 22.27 -10.46 -0.58
N LEU A 69 22.34 -9.17 -0.88
CA LEU A 69 21.34 -8.48 -1.67
C LEU A 69 21.67 -8.54 -3.17
N VAL A 70 20.69 -8.88 -3.97
CA VAL A 70 20.83 -9.01 -5.43
C VAL A 70 19.75 -8.18 -6.11
N ALA A 71 20.16 -7.24 -6.96
CA ALA A 71 19.24 -6.58 -7.87
C ALA A 71 18.82 -7.54 -8.98
N ALA A 72 17.55 -7.55 -9.32
CA ALA A 72 17.06 -8.25 -10.48
C ALA A 72 16.16 -7.32 -11.33
N ALA A 73 16.33 -7.41 -12.63
CA ALA A 73 15.43 -6.77 -13.58
C ALA A 73 14.07 -7.51 -13.62
N SER A 74 13.45 -7.65 -14.74
CA SER A 74 12.23 -8.41 -14.94
C SER A 74 12.46 -9.60 -15.87
N GLY A 75 11.46 -10.46 -16.05
CA GLY A 75 11.51 -11.60 -16.96
C GLY A 75 12.44 -12.70 -16.49
N ASP A 76 13.10 -13.38 -17.44
CA ASP A 76 13.91 -14.57 -17.17
C ASP A 76 15.09 -14.30 -16.22
N ALA A 77 15.65 -13.10 -16.27
CA ALA A 77 16.71 -12.70 -15.36
C ALA A 77 16.25 -12.68 -13.90
N LEU A 78 15.02 -12.22 -13.65
CA LEU A 78 14.41 -12.28 -12.32
C LEU A 78 14.16 -13.72 -11.90
N ASN A 79 13.58 -14.54 -12.76
CA ASN A 79 13.26 -15.94 -12.46
C ASN A 79 14.53 -16.73 -12.10
N ALA A 80 15.62 -16.53 -12.85
CA ALA A 80 16.90 -17.17 -12.57
C ALA A 80 17.48 -16.75 -11.21
N GLN A 81 17.32 -15.49 -10.80
CA GLN A 81 17.81 -15.01 -9.50
C GLN A 81 16.94 -15.48 -8.33
N LEU A 82 15.67 -15.81 -8.58
CA LEU A 82 14.74 -16.26 -7.55
C LEU A 82 14.83 -17.75 -7.23
N ALA A 83 15.44 -18.56 -8.06
CA ALA A 83 15.48 -20.01 -7.88
C ALA A 83 16.06 -20.45 -6.52
N ASP A 84 17.07 -19.74 -6.02
CA ASP A 84 17.72 -19.98 -4.72
C ASP A 84 17.48 -18.85 -3.70
N ALA A 85 16.61 -17.88 -4.02
CA ALA A 85 16.30 -16.78 -3.13
C ALA A 85 15.40 -17.22 -1.98
N GLN A 86 15.69 -16.75 -0.80
CA GLN A 86 14.87 -16.99 0.40
C GLN A 86 13.91 -15.85 0.66
N VAL A 87 14.26 -14.63 0.23
CA VAL A 87 13.41 -13.44 0.33
C VAL A 87 13.33 -12.75 -1.03
N TYR A 88 12.14 -12.32 -1.37
CA TYR A 88 11.86 -11.51 -2.54
C TYR A 88 11.18 -10.21 -2.16
N ILE A 89 11.75 -9.08 -2.56
CA ILE A 89 11.16 -7.76 -2.45
C ILE A 89 10.84 -7.28 -3.87
N GLY A 90 9.56 -7.21 -4.22
CA GLY A 90 9.18 -6.87 -5.58
C GLY A 90 7.69 -6.93 -5.88
N PRO A 91 7.30 -6.75 -7.15
CA PRO A 91 5.91 -6.88 -7.59
C PRO A 91 5.43 -8.34 -7.54
N CYS A 92 4.13 -8.54 -7.30
CA CYS A 92 3.50 -9.85 -7.42
C CYS A 92 3.52 -10.32 -8.89
N ASN A 93 4.43 -11.20 -9.20
CA ASN A 93 4.57 -11.84 -10.52
C ASN A 93 4.39 -13.36 -10.35
N PRO A 94 3.31 -13.97 -10.89
CA PRO A 94 3.06 -15.40 -10.75
C PRO A 94 4.22 -16.27 -11.23
N ALA A 95 4.76 -16.02 -12.43
CA ALA A 95 5.87 -16.80 -12.97
C ALA A 95 7.14 -16.73 -12.10
N ALA A 96 7.44 -15.54 -11.54
CA ALA A 96 8.55 -15.37 -10.62
C ALA A 96 8.33 -16.14 -9.30
N LEU A 97 7.11 -16.14 -8.79
CA LEU A 97 6.77 -16.86 -7.56
C LEU A 97 6.75 -18.39 -7.75
N GLU A 98 6.36 -18.86 -8.93
CA GLU A 98 6.46 -20.28 -9.30
C GLU A 98 7.92 -20.75 -9.33
N ALA A 99 8.83 -19.94 -9.89
CA ALA A 99 10.26 -20.22 -9.95
C ALA A 99 10.96 -20.19 -8.57
N ALA A 100 10.43 -19.42 -7.63
CA ALA A 100 11.04 -19.15 -6.32
C ALA A 100 10.71 -20.27 -5.31
N ILE A 101 11.25 -21.45 -5.49
CA ILE A 101 10.93 -22.65 -4.68
C ILE A 101 11.47 -22.58 -3.24
N SER A 102 12.56 -21.84 -3.02
CA SER A 102 13.21 -21.67 -1.71
C SER A 102 12.67 -20.48 -0.92
N LEU A 103 11.70 -19.76 -1.48
CA LEU A 103 11.18 -18.53 -0.91
C LEU A 103 10.37 -18.81 0.35
N HIS A 104 10.68 -18.10 1.43
CA HIS A 104 9.91 -18.16 2.68
C HIS A 104 9.42 -16.78 3.15
N TRP A 105 9.90 -15.68 2.54
CA TRP A 105 9.32 -14.36 2.73
C TRP A 105 9.24 -13.59 1.43
N MET A 106 8.09 -12.97 1.19
CA MET A 106 7.89 -12.00 0.13
C MET A 106 7.37 -10.68 0.67
N GLN A 107 8.06 -9.59 0.36
CA GLN A 107 7.58 -8.22 0.51
C GLN A 107 7.02 -7.75 -0.83
N ALA A 108 5.70 -7.68 -0.95
CA ALA A 108 5.05 -7.12 -2.12
C ALA A 108 5.19 -5.58 -2.12
N MET A 109 5.68 -5.00 -3.23
CA MET A 109 5.81 -3.55 -3.42
C MET A 109 4.48 -2.89 -3.86
N SER A 110 3.37 -3.48 -3.48
CA SER A 110 2.02 -2.98 -3.74
C SER A 110 1.12 -3.16 -2.53
N VAL A 111 0.03 -2.41 -2.48
CA VAL A 111 -1.00 -2.58 -1.44
C VAL A 111 -1.79 -3.87 -1.71
N GLY A 112 -2.17 -4.10 -2.98
CA GLY A 112 -2.91 -5.29 -3.38
C GLY A 112 -2.01 -6.48 -3.62
N VAL A 113 -2.37 -7.64 -3.07
CA VAL A 113 -1.64 -8.91 -3.22
C VAL A 113 -2.40 -9.97 -4.05
N GLY A 114 -3.51 -9.58 -4.69
CA GLY A 114 -4.33 -10.52 -5.47
C GLY A 114 -3.55 -11.33 -6.50
N ARG A 115 -2.57 -10.73 -7.16
CA ARG A 115 -1.71 -11.43 -8.13
C ARG A 115 -0.71 -12.40 -7.48
N CYS A 116 -0.42 -12.23 -6.19
CA CYS A 116 0.41 -13.19 -5.47
C CYS A 116 -0.41 -14.43 -5.09
N VAL A 117 -1.60 -14.22 -4.52
CA VAL A 117 -2.39 -15.32 -3.92
C VAL A 117 -3.06 -16.24 -4.93
N VAL A 118 -3.06 -15.89 -6.21
CA VAL A 118 -3.57 -16.76 -7.28
C VAL A 118 -2.54 -17.77 -7.79
N VAL A 119 -1.30 -17.73 -7.28
CA VAL A 119 -0.26 -18.68 -7.67
C VAL A 119 -0.60 -20.05 -7.08
N PRO A 120 -0.73 -21.09 -7.92
CA PRO A 120 -1.05 -22.44 -7.42
C PRO A 120 -0.04 -22.93 -6.39
N GLY A 121 -0.52 -23.52 -5.32
CA GLY A 121 0.33 -24.07 -4.25
C GLY A 121 1.04 -23.02 -3.38
N LEU A 122 0.81 -21.72 -3.58
CA LEU A 122 1.47 -20.68 -2.77
C LEU A 122 0.95 -20.67 -1.32
N ALA A 123 -0.35 -20.92 -1.14
CA ALA A 123 -0.97 -20.96 0.17
C ALA A 123 -0.49 -22.12 1.05
N GLU A 124 -0.06 -23.22 0.42
CA GLU A 124 0.46 -24.41 1.08
C GLU A 124 1.95 -24.25 1.47
N ARG A 125 2.65 -23.29 0.86
CA ARG A 125 4.00 -22.92 1.28
C ARG A 125 3.92 -22.15 2.60
N GLN A 126 4.82 -22.41 3.51
CA GLN A 126 4.98 -21.61 4.73
C GLN A 126 5.65 -20.28 4.40
N LEU A 127 5.00 -19.50 3.53
CA LEU A 127 5.49 -18.22 3.03
C LEU A 127 4.89 -17.06 3.84
N VAL A 128 5.75 -16.22 4.40
CA VAL A 128 5.33 -14.93 4.97
C VAL A 128 5.15 -13.94 3.82
N LEU A 129 3.92 -13.48 3.61
CA LEU A 129 3.61 -12.45 2.61
C LEU A 129 3.29 -11.13 3.32
N THR A 130 4.09 -10.12 3.05
CA THR A 130 3.88 -8.75 3.53
C THR A 130 3.64 -7.80 2.37
N ASN A 131 2.99 -6.66 2.60
CA ASN A 131 2.65 -5.69 1.57
C ASN A 131 2.83 -4.25 2.05
N MET A 132 2.62 -3.30 1.13
CA MET A 132 2.71 -1.86 1.38
C MET A 132 1.36 -1.27 1.84
N GLN A 133 0.65 -1.95 2.74
CA GLN A 133 -0.63 -1.48 3.23
C GLN A 133 -0.53 -0.09 3.89
N ARG A 134 -1.53 0.76 3.63
CA ARG A 134 -1.67 2.16 4.09
C ARG A 134 -0.75 3.19 3.43
N THR A 135 0.36 2.83 2.80
CA THR A 135 1.30 3.80 2.21
C THR A 135 0.68 4.67 1.12
N SER A 136 -0.32 4.17 0.39
CA SER A 136 -1.03 4.89 -0.67
C SER A 136 -2.38 5.48 -0.23
N GLY A 137 -2.70 5.42 1.06
CA GLY A 137 -4.00 5.86 1.57
C GLY A 137 -4.25 7.35 1.34
N LEU A 138 -3.26 8.18 1.65
CA LEU A 138 -3.34 9.64 1.52
C LEU A 138 -3.54 10.08 0.06
N PRO A 139 -2.64 9.76 -0.89
CA PRO A 139 -2.76 10.24 -2.27
C PRO A 139 -4.01 9.68 -2.98
N ILE A 140 -4.41 8.44 -2.71
CA ILE A 140 -5.63 7.86 -3.28
C ILE A 140 -6.87 8.58 -2.74
N ALA A 141 -6.90 8.90 -1.45
CA ALA A 141 -8.01 9.63 -0.86
C ALA A 141 -8.12 11.05 -1.41
N GLU A 142 -7.00 11.74 -1.60
CA GLU A 142 -6.95 13.06 -2.25
C GLU A 142 -7.50 13.01 -3.66
N HIS A 143 -7.08 12.02 -4.45
CA HIS A 143 -7.59 11.83 -5.80
C HIS A 143 -9.11 11.55 -5.81
N ALA A 144 -9.61 10.71 -4.91
CA ALA A 144 -11.03 10.43 -4.78
C ALA A 144 -11.85 11.69 -4.46
N ILE A 145 -11.38 12.49 -3.51
CA ILE A 145 -12.04 13.76 -3.14
C ILE A 145 -11.97 14.77 -4.29
N ALA A 146 -10.83 14.86 -4.98
CA ALA A 146 -10.70 15.72 -6.16
C ALA A 146 -11.73 15.35 -7.24
N MET A 147 -11.94 14.06 -7.51
CA MET A 147 -12.99 13.60 -8.45
C MET A 147 -14.39 13.95 -7.96
N VAL A 148 -14.70 13.75 -6.67
CA VAL A 148 -16.00 14.14 -6.10
C VAL A 148 -16.26 15.64 -6.30
N MET A 149 -15.27 16.47 -5.97
CA MET A 149 -15.36 17.93 -6.16
C MET A 149 -15.48 18.32 -7.63
N ALA A 150 -14.67 17.72 -8.49
CA ALA A 150 -14.71 18.00 -9.92
C ALA A 150 -16.09 17.70 -10.52
N LEU A 151 -16.69 16.56 -10.17
CA LEU A 151 -18.02 16.17 -10.65
C LEU A 151 -19.11 17.04 -10.03
N ALA A 152 -19.04 17.30 -8.72
CA ALA A 152 -20.02 18.15 -8.04
C ALA A 152 -20.04 19.60 -8.57
N ARG A 153 -18.90 20.10 -9.03
CA ARG A 153 -18.73 21.47 -9.55
C ARG A 153 -18.74 21.55 -11.08
N GLY A 154 -19.02 20.47 -11.79
CA GLY A 154 -19.11 20.48 -13.25
C GLY A 154 -17.79 20.76 -13.98
N LEU A 155 -16.62 20.62 -13.31
CA LEU A 155 -15.32 20.97 -13.86
C LEU A 155 -15.01 20.27 -15.21
N PRO A 156 -15.36 18.99 -15.43
CA PRO A 156 -15.12 18.33 -16.71
C PRO A 156 -15.84 19.00 -17.89
N GLN A 157 -17.02 19.57 -17.65
CA GLN A 157 -17.78 20.31 -18.66
C GLN A 157 -17.12 21.67 -18.96
N TYR A 158 -16.78 22.42 -17.91
CA TYR A 158 -16.09 23.70 -18.06
C TYR A 158 -14.73 23.56 -18.74
N ALA A 159 -13.98 22.51 -18.43
CA ALA A 159 -12.72 22.22 -19.11
C ALA A 159 -12.92 22.04 -20.64
N ARG A 160 -13.99 21.34 -21.06
CA ARG A 160 -14.32 21.20 -22.50
C ARG A 160 -14.71 22.55 -23.12
N HIS A 161 -15.50 23.35 -22.42
CA HIS A 161 -15.89 24.69 -22.90
C HIS A 161 -14.68 25.61 -23.04
N GLN A 162 -13.75 25.58 -22.08
CA GLN A 162 -12.51 26.35 -22.11
C GLN A 162 -11.65 26.01 -23.33
N VAL A 163 -11.46 24.73 -23.65
CA VAL A 163 -10.73 24.29 -24.85
C VAL A 163 -11.38 24.82 -26.13
N GLY A 164 -12.72 24.87 -26.17
CA GLY A 164 -13.48 25.42 -27.28
C GLY A 164 -13.58 26.95 -27.29
N GLY A 165 -12.92 27.67 -26.38
CA GLY A 165 -13.02 29.15 -26.25
C GLY A 165 -14.42 29.65 -25.91
N LYS A 166 -15.27 28.79 -25.31
CA LYS A 166 -16.64 29.13 -24.94
C LYS A 166 -16.72 29.59 -23.52
N TRP A 167 -17.15 30.84 -23.33
CA TRP A 167 -17.64 31.31 -22.04
C TRP A 167 -19.14 31.14 -22.01
N GLN A 168 -19.63 30.17 -21.27
CA GLN A 168 -21.06 29.84 -21.21
C GLN A 168 -21.54 30.06 -19.76
N SER A 169 -22.58 30.85 -19.62
CA SER A 169 -23.19 31.19 -18.34
C SER A 169 -24.70 30.83 -18.29
N ASP A 170 -25.11 29.85 -19.12
CA ASP A 170 -26.45 29.35 -19.17
C ASP A 170 -26.89 28.67 -17.88
N GLU A 171 -28.15 28.84 -17.49
CA GLU A 171 -28.74 28.12 -16.36
C GLU A 171 -28.64 26.60 -16.52
N SER A 172 -28.63 26.09 -17.76
CA SER A 172 -28.46 24.68 -18.07
C SER A 172 -27.09 24.12 -17.60
N ASP A 173 -26.03 24.93 -17.66
CA ASP A 173 -24.70 24.54 -17.18
C ASP A 173 -24.63 24.51 -15.65
N LEU A 174 -25.38 25.38 -15.00
CA LEU A 174 -25.47 25.42 -13.53
C LEU A 174 -26.38 24.33 -12.96
N ALA A 175 -27.33 23.82 -13.74
CA ALA A 175 -28.30 22.81 -13.29
C ALA A 175 -27.66 21.49 -12.82
N GLY A 176 -26.46 21.20 -13.29
CA GLY A 176 -25.66 20.03 -12.87
C GLY A 176 -24.80 20.27 -11.64
N MET A 177 -24.53 21.54 -11.29
CA MET A 177 -23.67 21.85 -10.14
C MET A 177 -24.37 21.62 -8.81
N ARG A 178 -23.64 21.05 -7.87
CA ARG A 178 -24.16 20.76 -6.54
C ARG A 178 -23.15 21.17 -5.48
N GLU A 179 -23.65 21.69 -4.39
CA GLU A 179 -22.90 21.85 -3.16
C GLU A 179 -22.80 20.50 -2.46
N ILE A 180 -21.62 20.19 -1.91
CA ILE A 180 -21.37 18.91 -1.21
C ILE A 180 -21.55 19.04 0.31
N SER A 181 -21.47 20.27 0.85
CA SER A 181 -21.70 20.52 2.27
C SER A 181 -23.10 20.03 2.69
N GLY A 182 -23.18 19.37 3.83
CA GLY A 182 -24.41 18.74 4.33
C GLY A 182 -24.84 17.47 3.58
N ARG A 183 -24.23 17.14 2.44
CA ARG A 183 -24.53 15.89 1.71
C ARG A 183 -23.93 14.68 2.40
N THR A 184 -24.49 13.52 2.09
CA THR A 184 -24.00 12.26 2.64
C THR A 184 -23.06 11.58 1.65
N LEU A 185 -21.86 11.22 2.13
CA LEU A 185 -20.94 10.33 1.44
C LEU A 185 -21.05 8.93 2.06
N LEU A 186 -21.31 7.93 1.24
CA LEU A 186 -21.17 6.53 1.60
C LEU A 186 -19.77 6.02 1.21
N VAL A 187 -19.01 5.56 2.18
CA VAL A 187 -17.72 4.90 1.98
C VAL A 187 -17.90 3.39 2.06
N VAL A 188 -17.81 2.72 0.93
CA VAL A 188 -17.88 1.25 0.87
C VAL A 188 -16.50 0.68 1.15
N GLY A 189 -16.29 0.20 2.37
CA GLY A 189 -15.00 -0.29 2.87
C GLY A 189 -14.21 0.75 3.68
N LEU A 190 -14.44 0.79 4.99
CA LEU A 190 -13.72 1.67 5.93
C LEU A 190 -12.38 1.04 6.34
N GLY A 191 -11.49 0.80 5.35
CA GLY A 191 -10.10 0.42 5.52
C GLY A 191 -9.18 1.65 5.52
N GLY A 192 -7.88 1.46 5.26
CA GLY A 192 -6.91 2.57 5.24
C GLY A 192 -7.29 3.70 4.29
N ILE A 193 -7.58 3.39 3.03
CA ILE A 193 -8.00 4.39 2.02
C ILE A 193 -9.36 5.00 2.39
N GLY A 194 -10.35 4.15 2.70
CA GLY A 194 -11.70 4.61 3.03
C GLY A 194 -11.74 5.54 4.24
N THR A 195 -10.92 5.29 5.25
CA THR A 195 -10.79 6.15 6.43
C THR A 195 -10.24 7.53 6.04
N GLU A 196 -9.26 7.59 5.15
CA GLU A 196 -8.69 8.86 4.68
C GLU A 196 -9.65 9.64 3.78
N VAL A 197 -10.45 8.96 2.94
CA VAL A 197 -11.55 9.57 2.18
C VAL A 197 -12.61 10.13 3.13
N ALA A 198 -13.02 9.35 4.13
CA ALA A 198 -14.01 9.74 5.13
C ALA A 198 -13.59 10.99 5.90
N ARG A 199 -12.33 11.05 6.34
CA ARG A 199 -11.76 12.20 7.07
C ARG A 199 -11.85 13.49 6.24
N ARG A 200 -11.44 13.42 4.97
CA ARG A 200 -11.45 14.57 4.06
C ARG A 200 -12.86 15.02 3.72
N ALA A 201 -13.75 14.08 3.45
CA ALA A 201 -15.16 14.38 3.18
C ALA A 201 -15.84 15.04 4.38
N HIS A 202 -15.58 14.56 5.60
CA HIS A 202 -16.05 15.20 6.83
C HIS A 202 -15.51 16.63 6.97
N GLY A 203 -14.23 16.86 6.69
CA GLY A 203 -13.61 18.20 6.69
C GLY A 203 -14.22 19.15 5.66
N LEU A 204 -14.82 18.64 4.60
CA LEU A 204 -15.60 19.41 3.60
C LEU A 204 -17.08 19.58 3.98
N GLY A 205 -17.46 19.27 5.23
CA GLY A 205 -18.83 19.46 5.73
C GLY A 205 -19.81 18.36 5.30
N MET A 206 -19.34 17.24 4.76
CA MET A 206 -20.21 16.12 4.42
C MET A 206 -20.54 15.26 5.65
N ARG A 207 -21.73 14.68 5.67
CA ARG A 207 -22.07 13.60 6.58
C ARG A 207 -21.50 12.30 6.02
N VAL A 208 -20.67 11.59 6.78
CA VAL A 208 -20.05 10.34 6.32
C VAL A 208 -20.71 9.13 6.98
N ILE A 209 -21.12 8.17 6.17
CA ILE A 209 -21.49 6.82 6.58
C ILE A 209 -20.60 5.82 5.86
N ALA A 210 -20.37 4.66 6.45
CA ALA A 210 -19.45 3.68 5.88
C ALA A 210 -19.93 2.25 6.06
N THR A 211 -19.35 1.33 5.28
CA THR A 211 -19.44 -0.11 5.53
C THR A 211 -18.06 -0.68 5.90
N ARG A 212 -18.05 -1.71 6.73
CA ARG A 212 -16.82 -2.40 7.14
C ARG A 212 -17.14 -3.84 7.49
N ASN A 213 -16.37 -4.77 6.94
CA ASN A 213 -16.60 -6.20 7.15
C ASN A 213 -16.11 -6.71 8.53
N SER A 214 -15.15 -6.03 9.16
CA SER A 214 -14.49 -6.49 10.39
C SER A 214 -15.15 -6.00 11.68
N SER A 215 -15.80 -4.84 11.69
CA SER A 215 -16.48 -4.28 12.85
C SER A 215 -17.44 -3.15 12.48
N ARG A 216 -18.34 -2.79 13.42
CA ARG A 216 -19.22 -1.62 13.28
C ARG A 216 -18.66 -0.36 13.94
N GLU A 217 -17.44 -0.41 14.43
CA GLU A 217 -16.75 0.73 15.01
C GLU A 217 -16.05 1.54 13.94
N GLY A 218 -15.94 2.83 14.15
CA GLY A 218 -15.26 3.75 13.25
C GLY A 218 -14.83 5.02 13.95
N PRO A 219 -14.02 5.86 13.27
CA PRO A 219 -13.63 7.16 13.80
C PRO A 219 -14.85 8.06 14.08
N ALA A 220 -14.70 9.00 15.02
CA ALA A 220 -15.76 9.91 15.44
C ALA A 220 -16.36 10.77 14.28
N PHE A 221 -15.60 10.96 13.21
CA PHE A 221 -16.09 11.68 12.02
C PHE A 221 -16.93 10.81 11.07
N VAL A 222 -17.15 9.53 11.36
CA VAL A 222 -18.05 8.64 10.64
C VAL A 222 -19.31 8.43 11.46
N SER A 223 -20.45 8.93 10.98
CA SER A 223 -21.70 8.95 11.75
C SER A 223 -22.37 7.58 11.89
N LYS A 224 -22.06 6.63 10.99
CA LYS A 224 -22.58 5.26 11.04
C LYS A 224 -21.67 4.32 10.27
N VAL A 225 -21.37 3.16 10.86
CA VAL A 225 -20.70 2.04 10.19
C VAL A 225 -21.66 0.86 10.13
N GLY A 226 -21.88 0.34 8.91
CA GLY A 226 -22.62 -0.90 8.63
C GLY A 226 -21.69 -2.06 8.33
N LEU A 227 -22.24 -3.27 8.28
CA LEU A 227 -21.60 -4.48 7.74
C LEU A 227 -21.98 -4.64 6.28
#